data_ae26b244dc2aa3cd6732d7c1e6c1f6d4
#
_entry.id   ae26b244dc2aa3cd6732d7c1e6c1f6d4
#
_cell.length_a   1.000
_cell.length_b   1.000
_cell.length_c   1.000
_cell.angle_alpha   90.00
_cell.angle_beta   90.00
_cell.angle_gamma   90.00
#
_symmetry.space_group_name_H-M   'P 1'
#
loop_
_entity.id
_entity.type
_entity.pdbx_description
1 polymer ?
#
loop_
_entity_poly.entity_id
_entity_poly.type
_entity_poly.pdbx_seq_one_letter_code
_entity_poly.pdbx_strand_id
1 'polypeptide(L)'
;FPQLVAGPIVRASEFIPQLYQPYALTKERAGLAVFWILNGLLKKLVLADYLAVQFIDRVFDNPQLYSGFETMSALFGYSMQVYADFSGYTDVAIGIAMLLGFTLPKNFNSPYKASSVAEFWRRWHLSLSTWLRDYLYIPLGGNRTGSIASYLIVFLFLVMIALVVDQPLLSVLLGVLFAGGYLLMRYSTTAERWVNTNINLMLTMILGGLWHG
;
A
#
# COMPACT_ATOMS: atom_id res chain seq x y z
N PHE A 1 17.81 -12.39 -0.13
CA PHE A 1 17.78 -11.10 -0.83
C PHE A 1 17.02 -10.09 0.01
N PRO A 2 17.53 -8.88 0.26
CA PRO A 2 16.96 -7.97 1.27
C PRO A 2 15.54 -7.50 0.92
N GLN A 3 15.14 -7.46 -0.36
CA GLN A 3 13.80 -7.04 -0.77
C GLN A 3 12.69 -8.08 -0.51
N LEU A 4 13.02 -9.34 -0.22
CA LEU A 4 12.01 -10.41 -0.14
C LEU A 4 11.06 -10.29 1.07
N VAL A 5 11.49 -9.61 2.12
CA VAL A 5 10.67 -9.48 3.35
C VAL A 5 9.79 -8.22 3.29
N ALA A 6 10.36 -7.05 3.07
CA ALA A 6 9.66 -5.76 3.09
C ALA A 6 10.20 -4.76 2.07
N GLY A 7 11.05 -5.19 1.15
CA GLY A 7 11.61 -4.33 0.11
C GLY A 7 10.65 -4.10 -1.07
N PRO A 8 11.12 -3.36 -2.08
CA PRO A 8 10.31 -3.11 -3.27
C PRO A 8 9.90 -4.40 -3.97
N ILE A 9 8.63 -4.52 -4.31
CA ILE A 9 8.10 -5.67 -5.06
C ILE A 9 8.64 -5.59 -6.49
N VAL A 10 9.37 -6.62 -6.90
CA VAL A 10 10.01 -6.69 -8.21
C VAL A 10 9.21 -7.60 -9.14
N ARG A 11 9.00 -7.17 -10.37
CA ARG A 11 8.36 -8.00 -11.38
C ARG A 11 9.38 -8.95 -12.02
N ALA A 12 8.94 -10.18 -12.30
CA ALA A 12 9.79 -11.16 -12.97
C ALA A 12 10.31 -10.64 -14.34
N SER A 13 9.47 -9.92 -15.08
CA SER A 13 9.84 -9.31 -16.37
C SER A 13 10.94 -8.24 -16.26
N GLU A 14 11.09 -7.59 -15.11
CA GLU A 14 12.09 -6.56 -14.86
C GLU A 14 13.36 -7.13 -14.20
N PHE A 15 13.19 -8.20 -13.41
CA PHE A 15 14.28 -8.78 -12.61
C PHE A 15 15.05 -9.88 -13.36
N ILE A 16 14.34 -10.80 -14.03
CA ILE A 16 14.97 -11.93 -14.72
C ILE A 16 16.03 -11.49 -15.75
N PRO A 17 15.79 -10.45 -16.59
CA PRO A 17 16.81 -9.98 -17.52
C PRO A 17 18.11 -9.51 -16.85
N GLN A 18 18.02 -8.98 -15.60
CA GLN A 18 19.20 -8.53 -14.87
C GLN A 18 20.11 -9.69 -14.43
N LEU A 19 19.57 -10.91 -14.27
CA LEU A 19 20.35 -12.10 -13.91
C LEU A 19 21.33 -12.52 -15.02
N TYR A 20 21.06 -12.15 -16.26
CA TYR A 20 21.88 -12.49 -17.44
C TYR A 20 22.85 -11.36 -17.82
N GLN A 21 22.82 -10.23 -17.09
CA GLN A 21 23.74 -9.13 -17.34
C GLN A 21 25.08 -9.37 -16.63
N PRO A 22 26.21 -9.04 -17.27
CA PRO A 22 27.51 -9.15 -16.61
C PRO A 22 27.55 -8.20 -15.40
N TYR A 23 28.09 -8.70 -14.31
CA TYR A 23 28.28 -7.88 -13.11
C TYR A 23 29.33 -6.79 -13.37
N ALA A 24 28.96 -5.53 -13.17
CA ALA A 24 29.85 -4.38 -13.26
C ALA A 24 29.51 -3.37 -12.14
N LEU A 25 30.43 -3.19 -11.21
CA LEU A 25 30.30 -2.18 -10.16
C LEU A 25 31.24 -1.00 -10.45
N THR A 26 30.69 0.09 -10.97
CA THR A 26 31.45 1.33 -11.13
C THR A 26 31.58 2.08 -9.80
N LYS A 27 32.57 2.98 -9.70
CA LYS A 27 32.76 3.81 -8.50
C LYS A 27 31.55 4.68 -8.20
N GLU A 28 30.91 5.23 -9.23
CA GLU A 28 29.70 6.05 -9.13
C GLU A 28 28.53 5.24 -8.57
N ARG A 29 28.35 4.01 -9.10
CA ARG A 29 27.30 3.10 -8.64
C ARG A 29 27.54 2.64 -7.20
N ALA A 30 28.79 2.35 -6.83
CA ALA A 30 29.15 2.03 -5.46
C ALA A 30 28.92 3.20 -4.50
N GLY A 31 29.32 4.41 -4.88
CA GLY A 31 29.08 5.63 -4.09
C GLY A 31 27.60 5.89 -3.89
N LEU A 32 26.79 5.74 -4.95
CA LEU A 32 25.33 5.89 -4.86
C LEU A 32 24.70 4.80 -3.98
N ALA A 33 25.16 3.57 -4.06
CA ALA A 33 24.69 2.47 -3.22
C ALA A 33 24.97 2.73 -1.74
N VAL A 34 26.17 3.17 -1.41
CA VAL A 34 26.53 3.56 -0.03
C VAL A 34 25.66 4.72 0.45
N PHE A 35 25.43 5.73 -0.39
CA PHE A 35 24.52 6.83 -0.06
C PHE A 35 23.11 6.33 0.29
N TRP A 36 22.53 5.42 -0.52
CA TRP A 36 21.21 4.83 -0.23
C TRP A 36 21.20 4.06 1.10
N ILE A 37 22.24 3.25 1.37
CA ILE A 37 22.35 2.50 2.63
C ILE A 37 22.43 3.45 3.83
N LEU A 38 23.29 4.45 3.78
CA LEU A 38 23.44 5.41 4.89
C LEU A 38 22.19 6.25 5.11
N ASN A 39 21.54 6.71 4.02
CA ASN A 39 20.29 7.44 4.10
C ASN A 39 19.16 6.58 4.71
N GLY A 40 19.08 5.30 4.31
CA GLY A 40 18.13 4.35 4.88
C GLY A 40 18.38 4.06 6.36
N LEU A 41 19.63 3.86 6.75
CA LEU A 41 20.01 3.67 8.16
C LEU A 41 19.72 4.92 9.00
N LEU A 42 19.98 6.12 8.49
CA LEU A 42 19.63 7.37 9.17
C LEU A 42 18.11 7.46 9.42
N LYS A 43 17.30 7.17 8.41
CA LYS A 43 15.85 7.14 8.57
C LYS A 43 15.40 6.11 9.60
N LYS A 44 15.93 4.90 9.53
CA LYS A 44 15.56 3.81 10.44
C LYS A 44 15.99 4.13 11.87
N LEU A 45 17.27 4.38 12.10
CA LEU A 45 17.82 4.47 13.46
C LEU A 45 17.45 5.79 14.15
N VAL A 46 17.45 6.92 13.42
CA VAL A 46 17.25 8.25 14.03
C VAL A 46 15.79 8.68 13.95
N LEU A 47 15.18 8.62 12.76
CA LEU A 47 13.81 9.13 12.60
C LEU A 47 12.73 8.12 13.01
N ALA A 48 12.97 6.82 12.83
CA ALA A 48 11.99 5.81 13.24
C ALA A 48 12.25 5.36 14.68
N ASP A 49 13.32 4.62 14.93
CA ASP A 49 13.53 3.93 16.21
C ASP A 49 13.76 4.89 17.38
N TYR A 50 14.64 5.90 17.20
CA TYR A 50 14.94 6.84 18.28
C TYR A 50 13.71 7.69 18.64
N LEU A 51 13.00 8.23 17.65
CA LEU A 51 11.80 9.04 17.89
C LEU A 51 10.68 8.22 18.52
N ALA A 52 10.52 6.96 18.11
CA ALA A 52 9.56 6.04 18.72
C ALA A 52 9.81 5.89 20.22
N VAL A 53 10.99 5.39 20.58
CA VAL A 53 11.35 5.05 21.97
C VAL A 53 11.39 6.29 22.88
N GLN A 54 11.87 7.42 22.36
CA GLN A 54 12.04 8.62 23.19
C GLN A 54 10.79 9.43 23.40
N PHE A 55 9.83 9.35 22.49
CA PHE A 55 8.64 10.20 22.57
C PHE A 55 7.33 9.46 22.26
N ILE A 56 7.20 8.84 21.09
CA ILE A 56 5.90 8.36 20.58
C ILE A 56 5.34 7.26 21.47
N ASP A 57 6.13 6.21 21.74
CA ASP A 57 5.69 5.05 22.51
C ASP A 57 5.34 5.45 23.94
N ARG A 58 6.11 6.37 24.55
CA ARG A 58 5.83 6.87 25.90
C ARG A 58 4.49 7.59 26.01
N VAL A 59 4.15 8.40 24.98
CA VAL A 59 2.88 9.10 24.94
C VAL A 59 1.72 8.13 24.72
N PHE A 60 1.89 7.13 23.84
CA PHE A 60 0.84 6.15 23.52
C PHE A 60 0.61 5.15 24.65
N ASP A 61 1.67 4.76 25.39
CA ASP A 61 1.54 3.87 26.54
C ASP A 61 0.78 4.51 27.71
N ASN A 62 0.94 5.83 27.89
CA ASN A 62 0.34 6.54 29.00
C ASN A 62 -0.21 7.92 28.59
N PRO A 63 -1.21 8.00 27.69
CA PRO A 63 -1.68 9.25 27.09
C PRO A 63 -2.23 10.25 28.13
N GLN A 64 -2.66 9.77 29.29
CA GLN A 64 -3.21 10.61 30.38
C GLN A 64 -2.15 11.43 31.11
N LEU A 65 -0.86 11.11 30.97
CA LEU A 65 0.24 11.85 31.55
C LEU A 65 0.70 13.04 30.69
N TYR A 66 0.17 13.14 29.47
CA TYR A 66 0.60 14.14 28.47
C TYR A 66 -0.54 15.11 28.13
N SER A 67 -0.16 16.30 27.74
CA SER A 67 -1.09 17.32 27.26
C SER A 67 -1.69 16.92 25.90
N GLY A 68 -2.82 17.52 25.54
CA GLY A 68 -3.41 17.31 24.21
C GLY A 68 -2.48 17.71 23.07
N PHE A 69 -1.62 18.70 23.26
CA PHE A 69 -0.61 19.09 22.27
C PHE A 69 0.46 18.01 22.09
N GLU A 70 0.97 17.42 23.16
CA GLU A 70 1.96 16.34 23.10
C GLU A 70 1.35 15.08 22.47
N THR A 71 0.10 14.74 22.81
CA THR A 71 -0.60 13.60 22.20
C THR A 71 -0.82 13.82 20.70
N MET A 72 -1.23 15.02 20.28
CA MET A 72 -1.35 15.36 18.87
C MET A 72 0.01 15.31 18.15
N SER A 73 1.08 15.81 18.81
CA SER A 73 2.44 15.76 18.27
C SER A 73 2.94 14.32 18.11
N ALA A 74 2.62 13.42 19.06
CA ALA A 74 2.95 12.01 18.97
C ALA A 74 2.22 11.31 17.81
N LEU A 75 0.95 11.67 17.54
CA LEU A 75 0.20 11.15 16.39
C LEU A 75 0.87 11.52 15.04
N PHE A 76 1.26 12.78 14.87
CA PHE A 76 2.04 13.19 13.69
C PHE A 76 3.41 12.54 13.65
N GLY A 77 4.10 12.45 14.81
CA GLY A 77 5.37 11.75 14.96
C GLY A 77 5.27 10.30 14.52
N TYR A 78 4.22 9.59 14.92
CA TYR A 78 3.96 8.21 14.50
C TYR A 78 3.79 8.08 12.98
N SER A 79 3.09 9.00 12.34
CA SER A 79 2.99 9.03 10.88
C SER A 79 4.38 9.15 10.22
N MET A 80 5.24 10.01 10.75
CA MET A 80 6.63 10.16 10.27
C MET A 80 7.49 8.94 10.58
N GLN A 81 7.29 8.31 11.75
CA GLN A 81 7.96 7.07 12.14
C GLN A 81 7.67 5.95 11.14
N VAL A 82 6.39 5.68 10.83
CA VAL A 82 5.99 4.64 9.87
C VAL A 82 6.61 4.89 8.49
N TYR A 83 6.63 6.14 8.05
CA TYR A 83 7.29 6.51 6.79
C TYR A 83 8.80 6.29 6.84
N ALA A 84 9.46 6.75 7.90
CA ALA A 84 10.91 6.66 8.03
C ALA A 84 11.37 5.20 8.16
N ASP A 85 10.64 4.39 8.92
CA ASP A 85 10.90 2.96 9.10
C ASP A 85 10.84 2.23 7.76
N PHE A 86 9.73 2.33 7.06
CA PHE A 86 9.54 1.60 5.81
C PHE A 86 10.38 2.16 4.65
N SER A 87 10.48 3.49 4.50
CA SER A 87 11.33 4.07 3.45
C SER A 87 12.82 3.83 3.74
N GLY A 88 13.22 3.81 5.02
CA GLY A 88 14.59 3.50 5.42
C GLY A 88 14.99 2.08 5.05
N TYR A 89 14.14 1.10 5.38
CA TYR A 89 14.36 -0.29 4.96
C TYR A 89 14.46 -0.42 3.43
N THR A 90 13.56 0.24 2.70
CA THR A 90 13.57 0.23 1.23
C THR A 90 14.86 0.82 0.65
N ASP A 91 15.33 1.93 1.21
CA ASP A 91 16.57 2.58 0.77
C ASP A 91 17.79 1.67 0.99
N VAL A 92 17.88 1.01 2.15
CA VAL A 92 18.93 0.01 2.43
C VAL A 92 18.86 -1.14 1.43
N ALA A 93 17.66 -1.68 1.17
CA ALA A 93 17.48 -2.77 0.21
C ALA A 93 17.90 -2.38 -1.21
N ILE A 94 17.56 -1.16 -1.66
CA ILE A 94 18.01 -0.62 -2.96
C ILE A 94 19.53 -0.52 -3.01
N GLY A 95 20.15 0.06 -1.97
CA GLY A 95 21.61 0.22 -1.92
C GLY A 95 22.36 -1.12 -1.95
N ILE A 96 21.92 -2.11 -1.15
CA ILE A 96 22.51 -3.45 -1.15
C ILE A 96 22.33 -4.13 -2.53
N ALA A 97 21.13 -4.03 -3.13
CA ALA A 97 20.89 -4.58 -4.46
C ALA A 97 21.81 -3.95 -5.51
N MET A 98 22.05 -2.64 -5.43
CA MET A 98 23.00 -1.94 -6.32
C MET A 98 24.42 -2.46 -6.19
N LEU A 99 24.90 -2.77 -4.98
CA LEU A 99 26.21 -3.37 -4.73
C LEU A 99 26.30 -4.79 -5.34
N LEU A 100 25.18 -5.52 -5.38
CA LEU A 100 25.08 -6.84 -5.98
C LEU A 100 24.84 -6.81 -7.50
N GLY A 101 24.79 -5.63 -8.12
CA GLY A 101 24.59 -5.47 -9.53
C GLY A 101 23.15 -5.32 -9.99
N PHE A 102 22.17 -5.37 -9.07
CA PHE A 102 20.74 -5.29 -9.36
C PHE A 102 20.20 -3.87 -9.19
N THR A 103 19.15 -3.56 -9.93
CA THR A 103 18.40 -2.32 -9.82
C THR A 103 16.99 -2.63 -9.34
N LEU A 104 16.59 -2.06 -8.21
CA LEU A 104 15.24 -2.19 -7.65
C LEU A 104 14.43 -0.92 -7.90
N PRO A 105 13.10 -1.01 -8.06
CA PRO A 105 12.23 0.15 -8.18
C PRO A 105 12.17 0.95 -6.87
N LYS A 106 11.91 2.27 -6.97
CA LYS A 106 11.65 3.11 -5.79
C LYS A 106 10.27 2.82 -5.22
N ASN A 107 10.17 2.81 -3.90
CA ASN A 107 8.90 2.60 -3.19
C ASN A 107 8.22 3.90 -2.74
N PHE A 108 8.99 4.97 -2.57
CA PHE A 108 8.49 6.24 -2.08
C PHE A 108 8.95 7.41 -2.95
N ASN A 109 8.05 8.38 -3.14
CA ASN A 109 8.35 9.62 -3.84
C ASN A 109 7.77 10.82 -3.05
N SER A 110 8.38 11.13 -1.90
CA SER A 110 7.95 12.25 -1.03
C SER A 110 6.43 12.28 -0.79
N PRO A 111 5.82 11.26 -0.15
CA PRO A 111 4.35 11.11 -0.07
C PRO A 111 3.68 12.29 0.66
N TYR A 112 4.33 12.88 1.66
CA TYR A 112 3.78 14.03 2.40
C TYR A 112 3.79 15.37 1.64
N LYS A 113 4.33 15.39 0.41
CA LYS A 113 4.19 16.53 -0.52
C LYS A 113 2.94 16.41 -1.40
N ALA A 114 2.12 15.38 -1.20
CA ALA A 114 0.89 15.19 -1.97
C ALA A 114 -0.15 16.26 -1.62
N SER A 115 -0.84 16.78 -2.64
CA SER A 115 -1.93 17.74 -2.52
C SER A 115 -3.31 17.08 -2.38
N SER A 116 -3.38 15.77 -2.55
CA SER A 116 -4.61 14.99 -2.42
C SER A 116 -4.33 13.55 -1.95
N VAL A 117 -5.34 12.88 -1.40
CA VAL A 117 -5.25 11.47 -1.00
C VAL A 117 -4.90 10.56 -2.18
N ALA A 118 -5.46 10.83 -3.36
CA ALA A 118 -5.13 10.09 -4.57
C ALA A 118 -3.67 10.29 -5.01
N GLU A 119 -3.11 11.47 -4.82
CA GLU A 119 -1.70 11.75 -5.08
C GLU A 119 -0.81 11.10 -4.02
N PHE A 120 -1.23 11.09 -2.74
CA PHE A 120 -0.51 10.40 -1.67
C PHE A 120 -0.28 8.93 -2.03
N TRP A 121 -1.31 8.19 -2.42
CA TRP A 121 -1.18 6.77 -2.81
C TRP A 121 -0.35 6.55 -4.08
N ARG A 122 -0.23 7.54 -4.94
CA ARG A 122 0.70 7.53 -6.09
C ARG A 122 2.15 7.82 -5.73
N ARG A 123 2.43 8.11 -4.47
CA ARG A 123 3.77 8.41 -3.93
C ARG A 123 4.19 7.48 -2.81
N TRP A 124 3.23 6.74 -2.25
CA TRP A 124 3.40 5.77 -1.16
C TRP A 124 3.41 4.36 -1.69
N HIS A 125 4.40 3.54 -1.29
CA HIS A 125 4.53 2.11 -1.61
C HIS A 125 4.25 1.80 -3.09
N LEU A 126 5.00 2.47 -3.98
CA LEU A 126 4.77 2.47 -5.42
C LEU A 126 4.79 1.08 -6.04
N SER A 127 5.72 0.20 -5.58
CA SER A 127 5.82 -1.15 -6.11
C SER A 127 4.57 -1.98 -5.80
N LEU A 128 4.00 -1.89 -4.60
CA LEU A 128 2.74 -2.55 -4.24
C LEU A 128 1.57 -1.93 -4.99
N SER A 129 1.46 -0.60 -5.01
CA SER A 129 0.36 0.10 -5.68
C SER A 129 0.28 -0.25 -7.17
N THR A 130 1.43 -0.32 -7.85
CA THR A 130 1.48 -0.74 -9.26
C THR A 130 1.21 -2.22 -9.44
N TRP A 131 1.66 -3.08 -8.51
CA TRP A 131 1.38 -4.50 -8.54
C TRP A 131 -0.12 -4.79 -8.36
N LEU A 132 -0.75 -4.20 -7.33
CA LEU A 132 -2.19 -4.33 -7.09
C LEU A 132 -3.01 -3.80 -8.28
N ARG A 133 -2.59 -2.68 -8.87
CA ARG A 133 -3.23 -2.15 -10.07
C ARG A 133 -3.20 -3.16 -11.22
N ASP A 134 -2.05 -3.71 -11.53
CA ASP A 134 -1.86 -4.49 -12.75
C ASP A 134 -2.32 -5.95 -12.61
N TYR A 135 -2.19 -6.54 -11.41
CA TYR A 135 -2.54 -7.95 -11.16
C TYR A 135 -3.89 -8.15 -10.49
N LEU A 136 -4.49 -7.11 -9.94
CA LEU A 136 -5.78 -7.21 -9.26
C LEU A 136 -6.81 -6.23 -9.81
N TYR A 137 -6.54 -4.92 -9.79
CA TYR A 137 -7.51 -3.91 -10.19
C TYR A 137 -7.91 -3.98 -11.67
N ILE A 138 -6.93 -4.08 -12.58
CA ILE A 138 -7.19 -4.18 -14.02
C ILE A 138 -7.90 -5.49 -14.37
N PRO A 139 -7.48 -6.68 -13.89
CA PRO A 139 -8.19 -7.94 -14.12
C PRO A 139 -9.62 -7.98 -13.56
N LEU A 140 -9.90 -7.25 -12.46
CA LEU A 140 -11.27 -7.11 -11.93
C LEU A 140 -12.17 -6.23 -12.82
N GLY A 141 -11.61 -5.50 -13.80
CA GLY A 141 -12.34 -4.66 -14.75
C GLY A 141 -11.91 -3.19 -14.74
N GLY A 142 -11.08 -2.77 -13.77
CA GLY A 142 -10.55 -1.42 -13.67
C GLY A 142 -11.64 -0.34 -13.58
N ASN A 143 -11.46 0.76 -14.34
CA ASN A 143 -12.38 1.90 -14.39
C ASN A 143 -13.55 1.71 -15.38
N ARG A 144 -13.63 0.58 -16.08
CA ARG A 144 -14.53 0.48 -17.24
C ARG A 144 -15.68 -0.49 -17.02
N THR A 145 -15.37 -1.68 -16.52
CA THR A 145 -16.32 -2.79 -16.44
C THR A 145 -16.20 -3.51 -15.09
N GLY A 146 -17.24 -4.24 -14.70
CA GLY A 146 -17.13 -5.25 -13.64
C GLY A 146 -16.83 -6.61 -14.26
N SER A 147 -15.98 -7.40 -13.61
CA SER A 147 -15.79 -8.80 -13.98
C SER A 147 -16.80 -9.69 -13.23
N ILE A 148 -17.07 -10.89 -13.76
CA ILE A 148 -17.86 -11.90 -13.03
C ILE A 148 -17.25 -12.17 -11.66
N ALA A 149 -15.91 -12.20 -11.58
CA ALA A 149 -15.19 -12.38 -10.32
C ALA A 149 -15.51 -11.26 -9.32
N SER A 150 -15.53 -9.98 -9.75
CA SER A 150 -15.89 -8.85 -8.88
C SER A 150 -17.27 -9.04 -8.24
N TYR A 151 -18.27 -9.38 -9.04
CA TYR A 151 -19.64 -9.58 -8.55
C TYR A 151 -19.77 -10.80 -7.65
N LEU A 152 -19.10 -11.91 -7.97
CA LEU A 152 -19.07 -13.10 -7.12
C LEU A 152 -18.43 -12.81 -5.76
N ILE A 153 -17.31 -12.10 -5.73
CA ILE A 153 -16.64 -11.73 -4.48
C ILE A 153 -17.55 -10.82 -3.65
N VAL A 154 -18.17 -9.79 -4.25
CA VAL A 154 -19.13 -8.93 -3.54
C VAL A 154 -20.29 -9.75 -2.99
N PHE A 155 -20.87 -10.63 -3.79
CA PHE A 155 -21.95 -11.51 -3.36
C PHE A 155 -21.54 -12.38 -2.16
N LEU A 156 -20.38 -13.02 -2.23
CA LEU A 156 -19.85 -13.84 -1.13
C LEU A 156 -19.61 -13.02 0.15
N PHE A 157 -19.08 -11.79 0.05
CA PHE A 157 -18.96 -10.89 1.18
C PHE A 157 -20.30 -10.52 1.80
N LEU A 158 -21.31 -10.23 0.98
CA LEU A 158 -22.65 -9.91 1.47
C LEU A 158 -23.30 -11.11 2.16
N VAL A 159 -23.15 -12.32 1.60
CA VAL A 159 -23.60 -13.56 2.24
C VAL A 159 -22.90 -13.79 3.58
N MET A 160 -21.58 -13.63 3.60
CA MET A 160 -20.80 -13.77 4.84
C MET A 160 -21.26 -12.77 5.92
N ILE A 161 -21.46 -11.51 5.57
CA ILE A 161 -21.97 -10.48 6.49
C ILE A 161 -23.37 -10.89 7.00
N ALA A 162 -24.25 -11.33 6.11
CA ALA A 162 -25.59 -11.76 6.48
C ALA A 162 -25.59 -12.94 7.47
N LEU A 163 -24.67 -13.89 7.30
CA LEU A 163 -24.52 -15.05 8.19
C LEU A 163 -23.91 -14.68 9.55
N VAL A 164 -22.94 -13.74 9.56
CA VAL A 164 -22.23 -13.36 10.80
C VAL A 164 -23.06 -12.43 11.67
N VAL A 165 -23.78 -11.50 11.06
CA VAL A 165 -24.52 -10.47 11.81
C VAL A 165 -25.86 -10.99 12.34
N ASP A 166 -26.40 -12.06 11.74
CA ASP A 166 -27.68 -12.72 12.13
C ASP A 166 -28.83 -11.71 12.32
N GLN A 167 -28.92 -10.71 11.43
CA GLN A 167 -29.96 -9.67 11.45
C GLN A 167 -30.75 -9.75 10.14
N PRO A 168 -31.96 -10.30 10.13
CA PRO A 168 -32.74 -10.51 8.90
C PRO A 168 -33.05 -9.19 8.18
N LEU A 169 -33.28 -8.11 8.90
CA LEU A 169 -33.53 -6.80 8.31
C LEU A 169 -32.32 -6.27 7.53
N LEU A 170 -31.10 -6.46 8.07
CA LEU A 170 -29.87 -6.07 7.40
C LEU A 170 -29.65 -6.90 6.13
N SER A 171 -29.91 -8.20 6.17
CA SER A 171 -29.81 -9.10 5.02
C SER A 171 -30.73 -8.69 3.88
N VAL A 172 -31.99 -8.34 4.21
CA VAL A 172 -32.96 -7.81 3.22
C VAL A 172 -32.47 -6.48 2.65
N LEU A 173 -32.00 -5.55 3.49
CA LEU A 173 -31.48 -4.26 3.04
C LEU A 173 -30.28 -4.42 2.09
N LEU A 174 -29.32 -5.28 2.42
CA LEU A 174 -28.16 -5.57 1.57
C LEU A 174 -28.61 -6.18 0.22
N GLY A 175 -29.58 -7.08 0.24
CA GLY A 175 -30.18 -7.65 -0.98
C GLY A 175 -30.85 -6.60 -1.87
N VAL A 176 -31.63 -5.69 -1.27
CA VAL A 176 -32.28 -4.58 -1.99
C VAL A 176 -31.25 -3.61 -2.58
N LEU A 177 -30.20 -3.26 -1.82
CA LEU A 177 -29.13 -2.39 -2.30
C LEU A 177 -28.35 -3.04 -3.48
N PHE A 178 -28.07 -4.32 -3.37
CA PHE A 178 -27.40 -5.06 -4.46
C PHE A 178 -28.28 -5.12 -5.72
N ALA A 179 -29.56 -5.47 -5.58
CA ALA A 179 -30.50 -5.50 -6.70
C ALA A 179 -30.72 -4.10 -7.30
N GLY A 180 -30.88 -3.08 -6.48
CA GLY A 180 -31.01 -1.69 -6.91
C GLY A 180 -29.79 -1.18 -7.66
N GLY A 181 -28.58 -1.48 -7.15
CA GLY A 181 -27.33 -1.19 -7.82
C GLY A 181 -27.21 -1.88 -9.18
N TYR A 182 -27.59 -3.16 -9.27
CA TYR A 182 -27.62 -3.91 -10.53
C TYR A 182 -28.59 -3.30 -11.55
N LEU A 183 -29.78 -2.92 -11.11
CA LEU A 183 -30.75 -2.24 -11.98
C LEU A 183 -30.25 -0.88 -12.48
N LEU A 184 -29.67 -0.06 -11.61
CA LEU A 184 -29.09 1.23 -11.99
C LEU A 184 -27.99 1.07 -13.05
N MET A 185 -27.12 0.07 -12.91
CA MET A 185 -26.08 -0.24 -13.90
C MET A 185 -26.68 -0.60 -15.27
N ARG A 186 -27.82 -1.27 -15.29
CA ARG A 186 -28.46 -1.68 -16.56
C ARG A 186 -29.07 -0.51 -17.33
N TYR A 187 -29.47 0.58 -16.66
CA TYR A 187 -30.12 1.74 -17.27
C TYR A 187 -29.22 2.95 -17.51
N SER A 188 -28.02 2.96 -16.94
CA SER A 188 -27.10 4.09 -17.05
C SER A 188 -25.65 3.65 -17.14
N THR A 189 -25.02 3.91 -18.29
CA THR A 189 -23.57 3.64 -18.51
C THR A 189 -22.67 4.44 -17.57
N THR A 190 -23.10 5.62 -17.14
CA THR A 190 -22.37 6.43 -16.14
C THR A 190 -22.44 5.79 -14.76
N ALA A 191 -23.63 5.34 -14.35
CA ALA A 191 -23.82 4.62 -13.10
C ALA A 191 -23.04 3.29 -13.11
N GLU A 192 -23.09 2.56 -14.21
CA GLU A 192 -22.31 1.33 -14.38
C GLU A 192 -20.82 1.54 -14.17
N ARG A 193 -20.22 2.53 -14.84
CA ARG A 193 -18.81 2.85 -14.67
C ARG A 193 -18.48 3.26 -13.25
N TRP A 194 -19.31 4.10 -12.63
CA TRP A 194 -19.10 4.57 -11.27
C TRP A 194 -19.17 3.41 -10.28
N VAL A 195 -20.18 2.57 -10.34
CA VAL A 195 -20.35 1.40 -9.46
C VAL A 195 -19.19 0.42 -9.64
N ASN A 196 -18.87 0.04 -10.88
CA ASN A 196 -17.80 -0.90 -11.17
C ASN A 196 -16.43 -0.38 -10.71
N THR A 197 -16.12 0.89 -10.96
CA THR A 197 -14.86 1.51 -10.48
C THR A 197 -14.73 1.42 -8.96
N ASN A 198 -15.81 1.77 -8.24
CA ASN A 198 -15.78 1.75 -6.77
C ASN A 198 -15.73 0.32 -6.22
N ILE A 199 -16.48 -0.63 -6.79
CA ILE A 199 -16.41 -2.04 -6.41
C ILE A 199 -14.98 -2.57 -6.63
N ASN A 200 -14.40 -2.36 -7.80
CA ASN A 200 -13.06 -2.86 -8.11
C ASN A 200 -11.98 -2.23 -7.21
N LEU A 201 -12.10 -0.94 -6.88
CA LEU A 201 -11.23 -0.27 -5.90
C LEU A 201 -11.38 -0.86 -4.51
N MET A 202 -12.62 -1.00 -4.02
CA MET A 202 -12.90 -1.58 -2.70
C MET A 202 -12.37 -3.01 -2.59
N LEU A 203 -12.63 -3.85 -3.58
CA LEU A 203 -12.13 -5.22 -3.62
C LEU A 203 -10.60 -5.25 -3.64
N THR A 204 -9.97 -4.38 -4.43
CA THR A 204 -8.50 -4.28 -4.48
C THR A 204 -7.92 -3.92 -3.11
N MET A 205 -8.54 -2.97 -2.40
CA MET A 205 -8.11 -2.55 -1.06
C MET A 205 -8.35 -3.63 -0.01
N ILE A 206 -9.52 -4.28 -0.02
CA ILE A 206 -9.85 -5.35 0.93
C ILE A 206 -8.93 -6.56 0.73
N LEU A 207 -8.77 -7.03 -0.50
CA LEU A 207 -7.90 -8.17 -0.80
C LEU A 207 -6.42 -7.84 -0.55
N GLY A 208 -5.99 -6.62 -0.87
CA GLY A 208 -4.65 -6.14 -0.53
C GLY A 208 -4.44 -6.05 0.98
N GLY A 209 -5.43 -5.59 1.75
CA GLY A 209 -5.40 -5.56 3.21
C GLY A 209 -5.35 -6.96 3.82
N LEU A 210 -6.18 -7.89 3.37
CA LEU A 210 -6.17 -9.29 3.82
C LEU A 210 -4.83 -9.99 3.53
N TRP A 211 -4.17 -9.62 2.45
CA TRP A 211 -2.84 -10.15 2.14
C TRP A 211 -1.76 -9.57 3.06
N HIS A 212 -1.92 -8.35 3.54
CA HIS A 212 -1.00 -7.73 4.50
C HIS A 212 -1.10 -8.30 5.93
N GLY A 213 -2.17 -8.97 6.29
CA GLY A 213 -2.45 -9.53 7.62
C GLY A 213 -3.17 -8.54 8.48
#